data_1e606ca9e92517b5e8729dbcab924229
#
_entry.id   1e606ca9e92517b5e8729dbcab924229
#
_cell.length_a   1.000
_cell.length_b   1.000
_cell.length_c   1.000
_cell.angle_alpha   90.00
_cell.angle_beta   90.00
_cell.angle_gamma   90.00
#
_symmetry.space_group_name_H-M   'P 1'
#
loop_
_entity.id
_entity.type
_entity.pdbx_description
1 polymer ?
#
loop_
_entity_poly.entity_id
_entity_poly.type
_entity_poly.pdbx_seq_one_letter_code
_entity_poly.pdbx_strand_id
1 'polypeptide(L)'
;IFWRLCGEPPAEGATQNWSTFHIRPGALFLVGDPKQAIYRFRGADVSAYVRARDALIAQDADSVLSISTNFRSCAPILTYVNERFEALLSSEGQPGFTALDAFHPDRGEALCVAALDVAVADENGKASAEQQRDAEAEAVAEMCARLIGSEMILDRRSGVSRVCRPGDIALLAPTGSDLWRYEEALERHGIPVATQAGKGLFRRQEIQDLIALTRVLADRRDTLALGALLRGPLV
;
A
#
# COMPACT_ATOMS: atom_id res chain seq x y z
N ILE A 1 14.33 14.77 -21.14
CA ILE A 1 13.50 15.03 -22.34
C ILE A 1 12.68 16.30 -22.14
N PHE A 2 11.84 16.43 -21.12
CA PHE A 2 10.92 17.57 -20.91
C PHE A 2 11.66 18.92 -20.86
N TRP A 3 12.77 19.01 -20.13
CA TRP A 3 13.60 20.22 -20.07
C TRP A 3 14.04 20.73 -21.44
N ARG A 4 14.42 19.79 -22.32
CA ARG A 4 14.85 20.15 -23.68
C ARG A 4 13.71 20.54 -24.62
N LEU A 5 12.51 20.04 -24.35
CA LEU A 5 11.32 20.38 -25.15
C LEU A 5 10.69 21.71 -24.69
N CYS A 6 10.72 21.97 -23.40
CA CYS A 6 10.06 23.12 -22.77
C CYS A 6 11.00 24.29 -22.48
N GLY A 7 12.31 24.06 -22.57
CA GLY A 7 13.36 25.05 -22.25
C GLY A 7 14.12 25.55 -23.45
N GLU A 8 14.80 26.66 -23.21
CA GLU A 8 15.75 27.25 -24.11
C GLU A 8 17.17 26.83 -23.71
N PRO A 9 18.06 26.51 -24.66
CA PRO A 9 19.44 26.15 -24.38
C PRO A 9 20.20 27.34 -23.78
N PRO A 10 21.22 27.11 -22.94
CA PRO A 10 22.06 28.17 -22.42
C PRO A 10 22.82 28.85 -23.58
N ALA A 11 23.06 30.16 -23.45
CA ALA A 11 23.73 30.97 -24.49
C ALA A 11 25.19 30.52 -24.74
N GLU A 12 25.88 30.02 -23.69
CA GLU A 12 27.21 29.44 -23.77
C GLU A 12 27.29 28.20 -22.90
N GLY A 13 27.87 27.11 -23.39
CA GLY A 13 28.19 25.93 -22.61
C GLY A 13 27.51 24.65 -23.03
N ALA A 14 27.69 23.64 -22.23
CA ALA A 14 27.34 22.25 -22.53
C ALA A 14 25.81 22.03 -22.64
N THR A 15 25.30 21.99 -23.85
CA THR A 15 23.94 21.55 -24.19
C THR A 15 23.67 20.12 -23.79
N GLN A 16 24.69 19.41 -23.28
CA GLN A 16 24.55 18.04 -22.76
C GLN A 16 23.87 17.98 -21.41
N ASN A 17 24.05 18.97 -20.53
CA ASN A 17 23.38 19.01 -19.23
C ASN A 17 21.97 19.56 -19.39
N TRP A 18 20.97 18.72 -19.23
CA TRP A 18 19.57 19.10 -19.36
C TRP A 18 19.12 20.14 -18.32
N SER A 19 19.71 20.16 -17.12
CA SER A 19 19.31 21.07 -16.03
C SER A 19 19.73 22.53 -16.26
N THR A 20 20.58 22.81 -17.26
CA THR A 20 20.99 24.16 -17.62
C THR A 20 20.03 24.86 -18.58
N PHE A 21 19.06 24.14 -19.14
CA PHE A 21 18.05 24.74 -20.01
C PHE A 21 17.08 25.59 -19.17
N HIS A 22 16.83 26.81 -19.62
CA HIS A 22 15.89 27.72 -19.00
C HIS A 22 14.47 27.40 -19.48
N ILE A 23 13.61 26.95 -18.53
CA ILE A 23 12.22 26.60 -18.83
C ILE A 23 11.43 27.86 -19.15
N ARG A 24 10.78 27.87 -20.32
CA ARG A 24 9.93 28.98 -20.72
C ARG A 24 8.73 29.10 -19.80
N PRO A 25 8.31 30.32 -19.41
CA PRO A 25 7.15 30.52 -18.54
C PRO A 25 5.91 29.79 -19.08
N GLY A 26 5.24 29.02 -18.22
CA GLY A 26 4.04 28.26 -18.56
C GLY A 26 4.23 27.03 -19.45
N ALA A 27 5.47 26.73 -19.88
CA ALA A 27 5.73 25.60 -20.79
C ALA A 27 5.80 24.24 -20.10
N LEU A 28 6.02 24.20 -18.78
CA LEU A 28 6.15 22.96 -18.02
C LEU A 28 5.39 23.06 -16.70
N PHE A 29 4.53 22.06 -16.46
CA PHE A 29 3.86 21.86 -15.18
C PHE A 29 4.09 20.42 -14.72
N LEU A 30 4.70 20.23 -13.55
CA LEU A 30 5.03 18.94 -12.99
C LEU A 30 4.32 18.76 -11.64
N VAL A 31 3.75 17.58 -11.43
CA VAL A 31 3.22 17.16 -10.15
C VAL A 31 3.90 15.84 -9.77
N GLY A 32 4.37 15.75 -8.54
CA GLY A 32 5.03 14.53 -8.08
C GLY A 32 5.16 14.51 -6.56
N ASP A 33 5.28 13.32 -6.02
CA ASP A 33 5.64 13.10 -4.63
C ASP A 33 6.86 12.17 -4.57
N PRO A 34 8.04 12.71 -4.24
CA PRO A 34 9.27 11.91 -4.20
C PRO A 34 9.25 10.85 -3.09
N LYS A 35 8.40 11.02 -2.06
CA LYS A 35 8.22 10.03 -0.98
C LYS A 35 7.51 8.76 -1.48
N GLN A 36 6.80 8.85 -2.62
CA GLN A 36 6.14 7.73 -3.28
C GLN A 36 7.00 7.05 -4.35
N ALA A 37 8.31 7.29 -4.37
CA ALA A 37 9.24 6.68 -5.30
C ALA A 37 9.53 5.19 -4.98
N ILE A 38 8.49 4.36 -5.01
CA ILE A 38 8.54 2.93 -4.68
C ILE A 38 8.99 2.03 -5.85
N TYR A 39 9.28 2.60 -7.02
CA TYR A 39 9.67 1.85 -8.22
C TYR A 39 11.16 1.94 -8.55
N ARG A 40 12.03 2.04 -7.54
CA ARG A 40 13.49 2.08 -7.74
C ARG A 40 14.00 0.89 -8.55
N PHE A 41 13.45 -0.29 -8.33
CA PHE A 41 13.76 -1.50 -9.08
C PHE A 41 13.37 -1.45 -10.58
N ARG A 42 12.57 -0.44 -10.98
CA ARG A 42 12.21 -0.13 -12.38
C ARG A 42 12.91 1.12 -12.90
N GLY A 43 13.96 1.59 -12.23
CA GLY A 43 14.74 2.75 -12.63
C GLY A 43 14.18 4.10 -12.17
N ALA A 44 13.25 4.11 -11.21
CA ALA A 44 12.86 5.37 -10.57
C ALA A 44 14.04 5.94 -9.78
N ASP A 45 14.39 7.19 -10.07
CA ASP A 45 15.55 7.88 -9.49
C ASP A 45 15.10 9.16 -8.79
N VAL A 46 15.13 9.12 -7.44
CA VAL A 46 14.81 10.29 -6.60
C VAL A 46 15.80 11.43 -6.82
N SER A 47 17.06 11.12 -7.15
CA SER A 47 18.06 12.16 -7.42
C SER A 47 17.73 12.97 -8.66
N ALA A 48 17.10 12.37 -9.67
CA ALA A 48 16.60 13.08 -10.83
C ALA A 48 15.48 14.08 -10.48
N TYR A 49 14.59 13.70 -9.57
CA TYR A 49 13.56 14.59 -9.04
C TYR A 49 14.20 15.78 -8.29
N VAL A 50 15.12 15.50 -7.38
CA VAL A 50 15.80 16.55 -6.58
C VAL A 50 16.49 17.53 -7.50
N ARG A 51 17.26 17.04 -8.48
CA ARG A 51 17.92 17.91 -9.47
C ARG A 51 16.94 18.73 -10.31
N ALA A 52 15.80 18.17 -10.67
CA ALA A 52 14.77 18.88 -11.40
C ALA A 52 14.15 20.00 -10.56
N ARG A 53 13.80 19.71 -9.31
CA ARG A 53 13.29 20.69 -8.34
C ARG A 53 14.30 21.83 -8.15
N ASP A 54 15.55 21.50 -7.88
CA ASP A 54 16.60 22.47 -7.58
C ASP A 54 16.91 23.34 -8.81
N ALA A 55 16.84 22.78 -10.03
CA ALA A 55 16.98 23.53 -11.26
C ALA A 55 15.82 24.53 -11.48
N LEU A 56 14.60 24.19 -11.10
CA LEU A 56 13.45 25.11 -11.14
C LEU A 56 13.59 26.21 -10.10
N ILE A 57 13.94 25.89 -8.87
CA ILE A 57 14.15 26.87 -7.79
C ILE A 57 15.27 27.86 -8.18
N ALA A 58 16.33 27.38 -8.81
CA ALA A 58 17.43 28.23 -9.25
C ALA A 58 17.01 29.22 -10.37
N GLN A 59 16.01 28.90 -11.17
CA GLN A 59 15.46 29.79 -12.19
C GLN A 59 14.44 30.78 -11.61
N ASP A 60 13.57 30.29 -10.73
CA ASP A 60 12.56 31.08 -10.05
C ASP A 60 12.18 30.39 -8.72
N ALA A 61 12.45 31.05 -7.62
CA ALA A 61 12.21 30.52 -6.28
C ALA A 61 10.73 30.18 -6.01
N ASP A 62 9.81 30.88 -6.64
CA ASP A 62 8.38 30.69 -6.50
C ASP A 62 7.80 29.63 -7.44
N SER A 63 8.62 29.01 -8.29
CA SER A 63 8.19 28.00 -9.26
C SER A 63 7.86 26.65 -8.64
N VAL A 64 8.31 26.37 -7.42
CA VAL A 64 8.10 25.11 -6.72
C VAL A 64 7.16 25.31 -5.54
N LEU A 65 5.97 24.74 -5.65
CA LEU A 65 4.95 24.79 -4.60
C LEU A 65 4.89 23.46 -3.85
N SER A 66 4.76 23.53 -2.54
CA SER A 66 4.58 22.36 -1.67
C SER A 66 3.16 22.28 -1.13
N ILE A 67 2.57 21.10 -1.14
CA ILE A 67 1.28 20.82 -0.50
C ILE A 67 1.56 20.01 0.76
N SER A 68 1.38 20.63 1.94
CA SER A 68 1.51 19.97 3.24
C SER A 68 0.16 19.49 3.78
N THR A 69 -0.93 20.12 3.38
CA THR A 69 -2.28 19.78 3.87
C THR A 69 -2.73 18.42 3.40
N ASN A 70 -3.02 17.54 4.35
CA ASN A 70 -3.53 16.20 4.10
C ASN A 70 -5.05 16.13 4.32
N PHE A 71 -5.79 15.84 3.25
CA PHE A 71 -7.25 15.72 3.26
C PHE A 71 -7.74 14.29 3.55
N ARG A 72 -6.82 13.35 3.77
CA ARG A 72 -7.15 11.92 3.93
C ARG A 72 -7.20 11.47 5.37
N SER A 73 -6.23 11.88 6.17
CA SER A 73 -5.98 11.37 7.51
C SER A 73 -6.30 12.43 8.57
N CYS A 74 -6.65 12.00 9.78
CA CYS A 74 -6.80 12.85 10.94
C CYS A 74 -5.45 13.17 11.60
N ALA A 75 -5.43 14.18 12.47
CA ALA A 75 -4.21 14.69 13.09
C ALA A 75 -3.37 13.63 13.82
N PRO A 76 -3.91 12.72 14.66
CA PRO A 76 -3.09 11.73 15.36
C PRO A 76 -2.33 10.78 14.43
N ILE A 77 -2.93 10.41 13.28
CA ILE A 77 -2.24 9.58 12.28
C ILE A 77 -1.08 10.34 11.66
N LEU A 78 -1.28 11.62 11.33
CA LEU A 78 -0.23 12.44 10.72
C LEU A 78 0.89 12.77 11.70
N THR A 79 0.57 13.01 12.96
CA THR A 79 1.57 13.18 14.04
C THR A 79 2.46 11.94 14.12
N TYR A 80 1.87 10.76 14.20
CA TYR A 80 2.63 9.50 14.21
C TYR A 80 3.51 9.34 12.96
N VAL A 81 2.99 9.65 11.78
CA VAL A 81 3.75 9.57 10.52
C VAL A 81 4.88 10.59 10.51
N ASN A 82 4.62 11.84 10.87
CA ASN A 82 5.63 12.90 10.90
C ASN A 82 6.79 12.52 11.83
N GLU A 83 6.51 12.11 13.05
CA GLU A 83 7.52 11.71 14.04
C GLU A 83 8.38 10.53 13.58
N ARG A 84 7.77 9.54 12.90
CA ARG A 84 8.49 8.36 12.43
C ARG A 84 9.36 8.61 11.22
N PHE A 85 8.98 9.54 10.35
CA PHE A 85 9.64 9.74 9.06
C PHE A 85 10.51 11.00 8.99
N GLU A 86 10.46 11.89 9.97
CA GLU A 86 11.26 13.12 9.99
C GLU A 86 12.77 12.84 9.84
N ALA A 87 13.33 12.04 10.73
CA ALA A 87 14.75 11.71 10.70
C ALA A 87 15.16 10.95 9.44
N LEU A 88 14.30 10.01 8.99
CA LEU A 88 14.57 9.19 7.81
C LEU A 88 14.59 10.01 6.53
N LEU A 89 13.61 10.91 6.34
CA LEU A 89 13.49 11.72 5.13
C LEU A 89 14.42 12.93 5.12
N SER A 90 14.95 13.33 6.29
CA SER A 90 15.95 14.40 6.41
C SER A 90 17.39 13.92 6.19
N SER A 91 17.60 12.60 6.06
CA SER A 91 18.94 12.04 5.84
C SER A 91 19.46 12.34 4.44
N GLU A 92 20.80 12.24 4.26
CA GLU A 92 21.45 12.50 2.98
C GLU A 92 20.92 11.60 1.86
N GLY A 93 20.72 12.16 0.69
CA GLY A 93 20.18 11.45 -0.49
C GLY A 93 18.67 11.23 -0.49
N GLN A 94 17.97 11.75 0.52
CA GLN A 94 16.51 11.75 0.59
C GLN A 94 15.93 13.06 0.03
N PRO A 95 14.64 13.09 -0.34
CA PRO A 95 14.00 14.27 -0.95
C PRO A 95 13.80 15.45 0.01
N GLY A 96 14.05 15.25 1.30
CA GLY A 96 13.76 16.19 2.37
C GLY A 96 12.42 15.88 3.06
N PHE A 97 12.35 16.26 4.34
CA PHE A 97 11.13 16.12 5.13
C PHE A 97 10.26 17.38 5.01
N THR A 98 8.96 17.16 4.86
CA THR A 98 7.94 18.19 5.00
C THR A 98 6.82 17.59 5.85
N ALA A 99 6.54 18.19 6.99
CA ALA A 99 5.46 17.76 7.85
C ALA A 99 4.12 17.86 7.14
N LEU A 100 3.23 16.92 7.42
CA LEU A 100 1.87 16.90 6.90
C LEU A 100 0.92 17.47 7.94
N ASP A 101 0.06 18.41 7.51
CA ASP A 101 -0.95 19.06 8.32
C ASP A 101 -2.32 18.45 8.04
N ALA A 102 -3.09 18.19 9.09
CA ALA A 102 -4.42 17.63 8.95
C ALA A 102 -5.45 18.68 8.53
N PHE A 103 -6.18 18.43 7.46
CA PHE A 103 -7.38 19.20 7.12
C PHE A 103 -8.57 18.83 8.01
N HIS A 104 -8.71 17.53 8.34
CA HIS A 104 -9.79 17.05 9.18
C HIS A 104 -9.44 17.26 10.66
N PRO A 105 -10.42 17.72 11.46
CA PRO A 105 -10.21 17.88 12.91
C PRO A 105 -9.89 16.52 13.57
N ASP A 106 -9.30 16.61 14.73
CA ASP A 106 -9.09 15.46 15.61
C ASP A 106 -10.42 14.82 15.98
N ARG A 107 -10.42 13.50 16.11
CA ARG A 107 -11.58 12.70 16.53
C ARG A 107 -11.72 12.58 18.05
N GLY A 108 -10.99 13.40 18.81
CA GLY A 108 -10.96 13.35 20.26
C GLY A 108 -10.20 12.13 20.80
N GLU A 109 -10.77 11.44 21.77
CA GLU A 109 -10.13 10.30 22.47
C GLU A 109 -10.09 9.00 21.66
N ALA A 110 -10.57 8.97 20.43
CA ALA A 110 -10.57 7.77 19.60
C ALA A 110 -9.13 7.32 19.29
N LEU A 111 -8.85 6.05 19.51
CA LEU A 111 -7.57 5.43 19.16
C LEU A 111 -7.40 5.40 17.65
N CYS A 112 -6.47 6.20 17.13
CA CYS A 112 -6.22 6.30 15.69
C CYS A 112 -5.02 5.48 15.21
N VAL A 113 -4.08 5.18 16.10
CA VAL A 113 -2.89 4.37 15.83
C VAL A 113 -2.68 3.41 16.99
N ALA A 114 -2.55 2.13 16.67
CA ALA A 114 -2.24 1.10 17.64
C ALA A 114 -1.17 0.16 17.09
N ALA A 115 -0.36 -0.41 17.97
CA ALA A 115 0.53 -1.50 17.67
C ALA A 115 -0.06 -2.80 18.22
N LEU A 116 -0.04 -3.85 17.40
CA LEU A 116 -0.40 -5.19 17.83
C LEU A 116 0.90 -5.98 18.03
N ASP A 117 1.18 -6.35 19.28
CA ASP A 117 2.33 -7.20 19.61
C ASP A 117 1.82 -8.63 19.83
N VAL A 118 2.32 -9.54 19.00
CA VAL A 118 1.93 -10.95 19.02
C VAL A 118 3.13 -11.78 19.42
N ALA A 119 3.17 -12.21 20.67
CA ALA A 119 4.20 -13.11 21.18
C ALA A 119 3.70 -14.55 21.13
N VAL A 120 4.41 -15.42 20.43
CA VAL A 120 4.19 -16.86 20.43
C VAL A 120 5.42 -17.54 21.00
N ALA A 121 5.24 -18.26 22.09
CA ALA A 121 6.28 -19.10 22.67
C ALA A 121 5.82 -20.58 22.65
N ASP A 122 6.68 -21.46 22.19
CA ASP A 122 6.53 -22.89 22.44
C ASP A 122 7.00 -23.24 23.88
N GLU A 123 6.88 -24.51 24.28
CA GLU A 123 7.35 -25.00 25.58
C GLU A 123 8.84 -24.76 25.84
N ASN A 124 9.62 -24.45 24.79
CA ASN A 124 11.05 -24.16 24.84
C ASN A 124 11.38 -22.65 24.65
N GLY A 125 10.35 -21.79 24.56
CA GLY A 125 10.52 -20.35 24.36
C GLY A 125 10.88 -19.95 22.93
N LYS A 126 10.73 -20.84 21.94
CA LYS A 126 11.04 -20.58 20.52
C LYS A 126 9.88 -21.02 19.65
N ALA A 127 9.13 -20.05 19.11
CA ALA A 127 8.19 -20.32 18.04
C ALA A 127 8.87 -20.38 16.68
N SER A 128 8.42 -21.26 15.79
CA SER A 128 8.83 -21.22 14.38
C SER A 128 8.28 -19.96 13.72
N ALA A 129 8.95 -19.50 12.65
CA ALA A 129 8.46 -18.35 11.87
C ALA A 129 7.05 -18.60 11.28
N GLU A 130 6.69 -19.84 11.03
CA GLU A 130 5.37 -20.24 10.56
C GLU A 130 4.31 -20.09 11.65
N GLN A 131 4.57 -20.62 12.83
CA GLN A 131 3.67 -20.47 14.00
C GLN A 131 3.45 -19.00 14.36
N GLN A 132 4.50 -18.19 14.27
CA GLN A 132 4.39 -16.76 14.54
C GLN A 132 3.51 -16.04 13.52
N ARG A 133 3.66 -16.37 12.22
CA ARG A 133 2.80 -15.80 11.16
C ARG A 133 1.33 -16.24 11.28
N ASP A 134 1.09 -17.48 11.67
CA ASP A 134 -0.27 -17.98 11.87
C ASP A 134 -0.93 -17.30 13.08
N ALA A 135 -0.19 -17.11 14.18
CA ALA A 135 -0.68 -16.38 15.35
C ALA A 135 -0.92 -14.89 15.05
N GLU A 136 -0.05 -14.27 14.24
CA GLU A 136 -0.24 -12.90 13.77
C GLU A 136 -1.51 -12.78 12.92
N ALA A 137 -1.73 -13.70 11.99
CA ALA A 137 -2.92 -13.71 11.14
C ALA A 137 -4.20 -13.85 11.96
N GLU A 138 -4.19 -14.74 12.99
CA GLU A 138 -5.31 -14.91 13.90
C GLU A 138 -5.59 -13.66 14.73
N ALA A 139 -4.55 -13.06 15.31
CA ALA A 139 -4.68 -11.83 16.11
C ALA A 139 -5.21 -10.64 15.26
N VAL A 140 -4.78 -10.55 14.00
CA VAL A 140 -5.32 -9.56 13.05
C VAL A 140 -6.78 -9.82 12.74
N ALA A 141 -7.18 -11.09 12.54
CA ALA A 141 -8.58 -11.44 12.28
C ALA A 141 -9.48 -11.14 13.49
N GLU A 142 -9.03 -11.44 14.71
CA GLU A 142 -9.73 -11.05 15.93
C GLU A 142 -9.88 -9.53 16.06
N MET A 143 -8.82 -8.78 15.75
CA MET A 143 -8.87 -7.31 15.78
C MET A 143 -9.91 -6.80 14.77
N CYS A 144 -9.89 -7.31 13.55
CA CYS A 144 -10.89 -6.96 12.53
C CYS A 144 -12.31 -7.27 13.01
N ALA A 145 -12.52 -8.44 13.60
CA ALA A 145 -13.83 -8.83 14.16
C ALA A 145 -14.31 -7.87 15.25
N ARG A 146 -13.41 -7.37 16.10
CA ARG A 146 -13.74 -6.38 17.14
C ARG A 146 -14.09 -5.01 16.55
N LEU A 147 -13.41 -4.58 15.49
CA LEU A 147 -13.66 -3.29 14.85
C LEU A 147 -14.99 -3.28 14.08
N ILE A 148 -15.32 -4.41 13.42
CA ILE A 148 -16.54 -4.53 12.62
C ILE A 148 -17.76 -4.47 13.53
N GLY A 149 -18.66 -3.55 13.24
CA GLY A 149 -19.90 -3.37 14.00
C GLY A 149 -19.77 -2.58 15.32
N SER A 150 -18.53 -2.27 15.79
CA SER A 150 -18.30 -1.49 17.01
C SER A 150 -17.71 -0.10 16.72
N GLU A 151 -16.70 -0.03 15.84
CA GLU A 151 -16.07 1.24 15.53
C GLU A 151 -16.93 2.12 14.63
N MET A 152 -16.94 3.43 14.94
CA MET A 152 -17.64 4.43 14.14
C MET A 152 -16.71 5.04 13.11
N ILE A 153 -17.08 4.98 11.84
CA ILE A 153 -16.36 5.60 10.76
C ILE A 153 -17.21 6.68 10.08
N LEU A 154 -16.57 7.72 9.59
CA LEU A 154 -17.21 8.72 8.74
C LEU A 154 -17.21 8.24 7.29
N ASP A 155 -18.38 7.95 6.76
CA ASP A 155 -18.54 7.70 5.33
C ASP A 155 -18.40 9.02 4.56
N ARG A 156 -17.28 9.15 3.84
CA ARG A 156 -16.93 10.41 3.14
C ARG A 156 -17.87 10.75 1.99
N ARG A 157 -18.58 9.77 1.44
CA ARG A 157 -19.50 10.00 0.33
C ARG A 157 -20.82 10.60 0.82
N SER A 158 -21.32 10.08 1.92
CA SER A 158 -22.58 10.53 2.50
C SER A 158 -22.43 11.60 3.57
N GLY A 159 -21.21 11.77 4.14
CA GLY A 159 -20.95 12.64 5.29
C GLY A 159 -21.54 12.10 6.61
N VAL A 160 -22.04 10.87 6.64
CA VAL A 160 -22.73 10.27 7.79
C VAL A 160 -21.79 9.31 8.51
N SER A 161 -21.77 9.38 9.86
CA SER A 161 -21.08 8.38 10.68
C SER A 161 -21.89 7.09 10.74
N ARG A 162 -21.22 5.96 10.53
CA ARG A 162 -21.80 4.63 10.61
C ARG A 162 -20.81 3.64 11.21
N VAL A 163 -21.30 2.50 11.63
CA VAL A 163 -20.44 1.41 12.10
C VAL A 163 -19.53 0.86 10.97
N CYS A 164 -18.34 0.46 11.37
CA CYS A 164 -17.35 -0.16 10.50
C CYS A 164 -17.89 -1.47 9.88
N ARG A 165 -17.58 -1.68 8.62
CA ARG A 165 -17.92 -2.88 7.82
C ARG A 165 -16.65 -3.52 7.29
N PRO A 166 -16.65 -4.79 6.89
CA PRO A 166 -15.46 -5.45 6.33
C PRO A 166 -14.78 -4.66 5.20
N GLY A 167 -15.56 -4.06 4.30
CA GLY A 167 -15.04 -3.25 3.19
C GLY A 167 -14.40 -1.91 3.58
N ASP A 168 -14.42 -1.52 4.84
CA ASP A 168 -13.77 -0.31 5.35
C ASP A 168 -12.35 -0.60 5.87
N ILE A 169 -11.97 -1.87 5.99
CA ILE A 169 -10.67 -2.32 6.48
C ILE A 169 -9.81 -2.73 5.29
N ALA A 170 -8.59 -2.20 5.23
CA ALA A 170 -7.58 -2.62 4.28
C ALA A 170 -6.38 -3.23 5.02
N LEU A 171 -6.07 -4.48 4.68
CA LEU A 171 -4.87 -5.17 5.15
C LEU A 171 -3.75 -4.99 4.12
N LEU A 172 -2.63 -4.41 4.54
CA LEU A 172 -1.45 -4.20 3.72
C LEU A 172 -0.31 -5.07 4.23
N ALA A 173 0.30 -5.85 3.34
CA ALA A 173 1.46 -6.66 3.66
C ALA A 173 2.64 -6.30 2.74
N PRO A 174 3.89 -6.41 3.21
CA PRO A 174 5.09 -6.13 2.40
C PRO A 174 5.22 -7.04 1.18
N THR A 175 4.74 -8.27 1.29
CA THR A 175 4.75 -9.27 0.22
C THR A 175 3.42 -10.03 0.16
N GLY A 176 3.08 -10.53 -1.03
CA GLY A 176 1.85 -11.33 -1.21
C GLY A 176 1.99 -12.81 -0.81
N SER A 177 3.17 -13.25 -0.32
CA SER A 177 3.46 -14.68 -0.13
C SER A 177 2.59 -15.33 0.94
N ASP A 178 2.33 -14.62 2.02
CA ASP A 178 1.65 -15.13 3.21
C ASP A 178 0.24 -14.54 3.41
N LEU A 179 -0.25 -13.74 2.45
CA LEU A 179 -1.60 -13.16 2.53
C LEU A 179 -2.72 -14.20 2.69
N TRP A 180 -2.54 -15.39 2.15
CA TRP A 180 -3.49 -16.48 2.27
C TRP A 180 -3.75 -16.90 3.74
N ARG A 181 -2.76 -16.72 4.64
CA ARG A 181 -2.93 -17.02 6.08
C ARG A 181 -3.94 -16.06 6.73
N TYR A 182 -3.85 -14.78 6.36
CA TYR A 182 -4.80 -13.76 6.81
C TYR A 182 -6.19 -13.98 6.19
N GLU A 183 -6.26 -14.41 4.92
CA GLU A 183 -7.52 -14.79 4.27
C GLU A 183 -8.21 -15.91 5.04
N GLU A 184 -7.50 -17.00 5.33
CA GLU A 184 -8.04 -18.13 6.11
C GLU A 184 -8.47 -17.74 7.52
N ALA A 185 -7.67 -16.93 8.22
CA ALA A 185 -8.01 -16.46 9.56
C ALA A 185 -9.27 -15.59 9.54
N LEU A 186 -9.37 -14.64 8.62
CA LEU A 186 -10.54 -13.78 8.45
C LEU A 186 -11.79 -14.59 8.08
N GLU A 187 -11.67 -15.57 7.18
CA GLU A 187 -12.77 -16.45 6.78
C GLU A 187 -13.26 -17.31 7.97
N ARG A 188 -12.36 -17.81 8.84
CA ARG A 188 -12.75 -18.51 10.08
C ARG A 188 -13.56 -17.65 11.02
N HIS A 189 -13.31 -16.35 11.05
CA HIS A 189 -14.10 -15.36 11.79
C HIS A 189 -15.35 -14.88 11.05
N GLY A 190 -15.69 -15.47 9.88
CA GLY A 190 -16.85 -15.10 9.09
C GLY A 190 -16.72 -13.73 8.40
N ILE A 191 -15.52 -13.21 8.26
CA ILE A 191 -15.25 -11.91 7.65
C ILE A 191 -14.96 -12.11 6.14
N PRO A 192 -15.78 -11.57 5.24
CA PRO A 192 -15.56 -11.70 3.81
C PRO A 192 -14.31 -10.91 3.38
N VAL A 193 -13.48 -11.53 2.54
CA VAL A 193 -12.20 -10.98 2.07
C VAL A 193 -12.20 -10.82 0.56
N ALA A 194 -11.66 -9.68 0.09
CA ALA A 194 -11.31 -9.49 -1.31
C ALA A 194 -9.79 -9.31 -1.42
N THR A 195 -9.12 -10.23 -2.11
CA THR A 195 -7.67 -10.18 -2.28
C THR A 195 -7.26 -9.85 -3.71
N GLN A 196 -6.17 -9.08 -3.85
CA GLN A 196 -5.52 -8.86 -5.15
C GLN A 196 -4.36 -9.86 -5.40
N ALA A 197 -3.99 -10.64 -4.40
CA ALA A 197 -2.83 -11.53 -4.49
C ALA A 197 -3.02 -12.69 -5.48
N GLY A 198 -4.25 -13.09 -5.79
CA GLY A 198 -4.60 -14.09 -6.81
C GLY A 198 -4.02 -15.50 -6.63
N LYS A 199 -2.98 -15.64 -5.80
CA LYS A 199 -2.25 -16.88 -5.59
C LYS A 199 -3.02 -17.92 -4.77
N GLY A 200 -3.98 -17.51 -3.95
CA GLY A 200 -4.84 -18.37 -3.15
C GLY A 200 -5.98 -19.00 -3.96
N LEU A 201 -6.42 -18.37 -5.06
CA LEU A 201 -7.57 -18.82 -5.84
C LEU A 201 -7.47 -20.31 -6.25
N PHE A 202 -6.34 -20.71 -6.80
CA PHE A 202 -6.12 -22.09 -7.23
C PHE A 202 -5.91 -23.10 -6.10
N ARG A 203 -5.84 -22.66 -4.84
CA ARG A 203 -5.76 -23.54 -3.65
C ARG A 203 -7.13 -23.82 -3.05
N ARG A 204 -8.14 -23.01 -3.40
CA ARG A 204 -9.50 -23.18 -2.90
C ARG A 204 -10.10 -24.46 -3.44
N GLN A 205 -10.77 -25.22 -2.57
CA GLN A 205 -11.34 -26.52 -2.91
C GLN A 205 -12.33 -26.38 -4.07
N GLU A 206 -13.18 -25.36 -4.07
CA GLU A 206 -14.17 -25.11 -5.11
C GLU A 206 -13.52 -24.93 -6.49
N ILE A 207 -12.35 -24.29 -6.54
CA ILE A 207 -11.60 -24.09 -7.77
C ILE A 207 -10.94 -25.39 -8.22
N GLN A 208 -10.39 -26.18 -7.28
CA GLN A 208 -9.84 -27.49 -7.58
C GLN A 208 -10.92 -28.43 -8.14
N ASP A 209 -12.12 -28.40 -7.57
CA ASP A 209 -13.26 -29.18 -8.05
C ASP A 209 -13.69 -28.76 -9.48
N LEU A 210 -13.73 -27.45 -9.75
CA LEU A 210 -13.99 -26.93 -11.09
C LEU A 210 -12.87 -27.33 -12.09
N ILE A 211 -11.62 -27.29 -11.68
CA ILE A 211 -10.49 -27.77 -12.49
C ILE A 211 -10.62 -29.25 -12.77
N ALA A 212 -10.95 -30.06 -11.76
CA ALA A 212 -11.18 -31.49 -11.92
C ALA A 212 -12.32 -31.78 -12.92
N LEU A 213 -13.44 -31.06 -12.79
CA LEU A 213 -14.57 -31.14 -13.71
C LEU A 213 -14.15 -30.80 -15.15
N THR A 214 -13.45 -29.67 -15.34
CA THR A 214 -13.01 -29.26 -16.68
C THR A 214 -12.05 -30.26 -17.32
N ARG A 215 -11.13 -30.86 -16.52
CA ARG A 215 -10.21 -31.91 -16.99
C ARG A 215 -10.93 -33.18 -17.39
N VAL A 216 -11.92 -33.66 -16.62
CA VAL A 216 -12.74 -34.83 -16.96
C VAL A 216 -13.54 -34.60 -18.23
N LEU A 217 -14.08 -33.35 -18.41
CA LEU A 217 -14.79 -33.00 -19.64
C LEU A 217 -13.87 -32.98 -20.88
N ALA A 218 -12.63 -32.51 -20.71
CA ALA A 218 -11.63 -32.43 -21.76
C ALA A 218 -11.06 -33.82 -22.11
N ASP A 219 -10.79 -34.66 -21.11
CA ASP A 219 -10.29 -36.04 -21.27
C ASP A 219 -10.98 -36.97 -20.26
N ARG A 220 -11.91 -37.77 -20.76
CA ARG A 220 -12.63 -38.81 -19.99
C ARG A 220 -11.74 -39.92 -19.43
N ARG A 221 -10.49 -40.00 -19.88
CA ARG A 221 -9.51 -40.98 -19.40
C ARG A 221 -8.65 -40.46 -18.28
N ASP A 222 -8.79 -39.15 -17.87
CA ASP A 222 -8.09 -38.61 -16.73
C ASP A 222 -8.70 -39.13 -15.42
N THR A 223 -8.23 -40.32 -15.02
CA THR A 223 -8.71 -41.01 -13.83
C THR A 223 -8.41 -40.27 -12.52
N LEU A 224 -7.34 -39.44 -12.49
CA LEU A 224 -7.01 -38.62 -11.34
C LEU A 224 -8.02 -37.47 -11.17
N ALA A 225 -8.34 -36.80 -12.26
CA ALA A 225 -9.36 -35.75 -12.22
C ALA A 225 -10.75 -36.35 -11.94
N LEU A 226 -11.08 -37.49 -12.48
CA LEU A 226 -12.33 -38.19 -12.16
C LEU A 226 -12.40 -38.58 -10.67
N GLY A 227 -11.31 -39.11 -10.12
CA GLY A 227 -11.23 -39.48 -8.71
C GLY A 227 -11.37 -38.25 -7.80
N ALA A 228 -10.79 -37.08 -8.16
CA ALA A 228 -10.96 -35.85 -7.46
C ALA A 228 -12.41 -35.33 -7.51
N LEU A 229 -13.04 -35.36 -8.69
CA LEU A 229 -14.43 -34.94 -8.88
C LEU A 229 -15.41 -35.79 -8.05
N LEU A 230 -15.24 -37.12 -8.04
CA LEU A 230 -16.11 -38.03 -7.27
C LEU A 230 -15.97 -37.90 -5.74
N ARG A 231 -14.87 -37.30 -5.26
CA ARG A 231 -14.68 -36.96 -3.83
C ARG A 231 -15.15 -35.57 -3.47
N GLY A 232 -15.37 -34.74 -4.45
CA GLY A 232 -15.82 -33.37 -4.26
C GLY A 232 -17.33 -33.25 -4.06
N PRO A 233 -17.81 -32.05 -3.69
CA PRO A 233 -19.23 -31.80 -3.41
C PRO A 233 -20.09 -31.69 -4.66
N LEU A 234 -19.52 -31.81 -5.86
CA LEU A 234 -20.24 -31.66 -7.14
C LEU A 234 -20.91 -32.94 -7.63
N VAL A 235 -20.72 -34.07 -6.95
CA VAL A 235 -21.32 -35.38 -7.29
C VAL A 235 -22.08 -35.97 -6.12
#